data_d712b75b7604b2b2857748bb0dbea3e0
#
_entry.id   d712b75b7604b2b2857748bb0dbea3e0
#
_cell.length_a   1.000
_cell.length_b   1.000
_cell.length_c   1.000
_cell.angle_alpha   90.00
_cell.angle_beta   90.00
_cell.angle_gamma   90.00
#
_symmetry.space_group_name_H-M   'P 1'
#
loop_
_entity.id
_entity.type
_entity.pdbx_description
1 polymer ?
#
loop_
_entity_poly.entity_id
_entity_poly.type
_entity_poly.pdbx_seq_one_letter_code
_entity_poly.pdbx_strand_id
1 'polypeptide(L)'
;MNSPILVGFDGSDGAERALAFAVAQARRGQCALRLVAVVEWQFFGVQNPMELAAVEENVGADIERYRSEVLGPRCNTLRAEGIEASFEVATGAVVPALENAAEDCGAGHIVVGRRGRSRLSKLLLGSVSSALVQSASVPVTVVP
;
A
#
# COMPACT_ATOMS: atom_id res chain seq x y z
N MET A 1 0.27 1.80 23.96
CA MET A 1 0.33 1.07 22.67
C MET A 1 1.01 1.92 21.63
N ASN A 2 1.92 1.32 20.88
CA ASN A 2 2.61 2.04 19.81
C ASN A 2 1.71 2.17 18.58
N SER A 3 1.85 3.26 17.87
CA SER A 3 1.06 3.50 16.66
C SER A 3 1.37 2.46 15.59
N PRO A 4 0.39 2.05 14.79
CA PRO A 4 0.62 1.12 13.70
C PRO A 4 1.60 1.67 12.67
N ILE A 5 2.27 0.77 11.95
CA ILE A 5 3.05 1.08 10.77
C ILE A 5 2.22 0.72 9.55
N LEU A 6 2.01 1.68 8.65
CA LEU A 6 1.33 1.43 7.39
C LEU A 6 2.36 1.10 6.31
N VAL A 7 2.12 0.04 5.56
CA VAL A 7 2.97 -0.38 4.44
C VAL A 7 2.16 -0.27 3.15
N GLY A 8 2.60 0.57 2.24
CA GLY A 8 2.06 0.59 0.89
C GLY A 8 2.58 -0.62 0.12
N PHE A 9 1.69 -1.48 -0.34
CA PHE A 9 2.06 -2.77 -0.92
C PHE A 9 1.34 -3.01 -2.24
N ASP A 10 2.09 -3.08 -3.32
CA ASP A 10 1.57 -3.29 -4.67
C ASP A 10 2.00 -4.64 -5.28
N GLY A 11 2.63 -5.50 -4.50
CA GLY A 11 3.12 -6.80 -4.96
C GLY A 11 4.45 -6.76 -5.69
N SER A 12 5.07 -5.59 -5.83
CA SER A 12 6.39 -5.45 -6.47
C SER A 12 7.51 -5.94 -5.56
N ASP A 13 8.69 -6.15 -6.13
CA ASP A 13 9.88 -6.51 -5.36
C ASP A 13 10.25 -5.40 -4.36
N GLY A 14 10.05 -4.15 -4.75
CA GLY A 14 10.25 -3.00 -3.86
C GLY A 14 9.32 -3.03 -2.67
N ALA A 15 8.05 -3.38 -2.89
CA ALA A 15 7.07 -3.52 -1.82
C ALA A 15 7.41 -4.67 -0.88
N GLU A 16 7.93 -5.78 -1.39
CA GLU A 16 8.38 -6.89 -0.57
C GLU A 16 9.53 -6.48 0.35
N ARG A 17 10.48 -5.70 -0.16
CA ARG A 17 11.58 -5.17 0.66
C ARG A 17 11.08 -4.19 1.71
N ALA A 18 10.13 -3.34 1.34
CA ALA A 18 9.49 -2.42 2.28
C ALA A 18 8.76 -3.18 3.40
N LEU A 19 8.04 -4.23 3.05
CA LEU A 19 7.35 -5.07 4.03
C LEU A 19 8.34 -5.73 4.99
N ALA A 20 9.45 -6.29 4.47
CA ALA A 20 10.46 -6.91 5.31
C ALA A 20 11.06 -5.90 6.31
N PHE A 21 11.32 -4.68 5.86
CA PHE A 21 11.78 -3.60 6.74
C PHE A 21 10.74 -3.29 7.81
N ALA A 22 9.48 -3.12 7.41
CA ALA A 22 8.41 -2.80 8.35
C ALA A 22 8.17 -3.91 9.38
N VAL A 23 8.29 -5.17 8.99
CA VAL A 23 8.19 -6.32 9.90
C VAL A 23 9.26 -6.24 10.98
N ALA A 24 10.52 -5.96 10.59
CA ALA A 24 11.59 -5.81 11.57
C ALA A 24 11.32 -4.65 12.55
N GLN A 25 10.81 -3.54 12.05
CA GLN A 25 10.46 -2.40 12.90
C GLN A 25 9.28 -2.72 13.82
N ALA A 26 8.27 -3.40 13.31
CA ALA A 26 7.11 -3.79 14.10
C ALA A 26 7.50 -4.72 15.25
N ARG A 27 8.41 -5.65 15.02
CA ARG A 27 8.90 -6.54 16.07
C ARG A 27 9.65 -5.79 17.17
N ARG A 28 10.50 -4.84 16.79
CA ARG A 28 11.25 -4.04 17.76
C ARG A 28 10.35 -3.14 18.58
N GLY A 29 9.41 -2.49 17.91
CA GLY A 29 8.53 -1.51 18.54
C GLY A 29 7.24 -2.09 19.09
N GLN A 30 6.99 -3.37 18.89
CA GLN A 30 5.71 -4.01 19.23
C GLN A 30 4.52 -3.25 18.63
N CYS A 31 4.66 -2.90 17.35
CA CYS A 31 3.64 -2.19 16.59
C CYS A 31 2.84 -3.15 15.72
N ALA A 32 1.58 -2.82 15.49
CA ALA A 32 0.78 -3.48 14.46
C ALA A 32 1.21 -3.03 13.07
N LEU A 33 0.98 -3.88 12.08
CA LEU A 33 1.17 -3.55 10.67
C LEU A 33 -0.18 -3.42 9.97
N ARG A 34 -0.30 -2.40 9.14
CA ARG A 34 -1.44 -2.20 8.25
C ARG A 34 -0.94 -2.21 6.82
N LEU A 35 -1.25 -3.26 6.06
CA LEU A 35 -0.88 -3.36 4.65
C LEU A 35 -1.97 -2.71 3.80
N VAL A 36 -1.59 -1.82 2.91
CA VAL A 36 -2.55 -1.11 2.06
C VAL A 36 -2.12 -1.23 0.60
N ALA A 37 -2.99 -1.79 -0.22
CA ALA A 37 -2.88 -1.75 -1.67
C ALA A 37 -3.87 -0.73 -2.20
N VAL A 38 -3.50 -0.04 -3.27
CA VAL A 38 -4.38 0.93 -3.92
C VAL A 38 -4.62 0.50 -5.35
N VAL A 39 -5.87 0.31 -5.70
CA VAL A 39 -6.29 0.07 -7.08
C VAL A 39 -6.63 1.41 -7.71
N GLU A 40 -5.77 1.84 -8.63
CA GLU A 40 -6.01 3.05 -9.39
C GLU A 40 -7.02 2.78 -10.48
N TRP A 41 -7.89 3.74 -10.71
CA TRP A 41 -8.82 3.68 -11.82
C TRP A 41 -9.09 5.09 -12.33
N GLN A 42 -9.29 5.19 -13.64
CA GLN A 42 -9.54 6.45 -14.29
C GLN A 42 -10.75 6.31 -15.20
N PHE A 43 -11.58 7.33 -15.19
CA PHE A 43 -12.75 7.40 -16.07
C PHE A 43 -12.48 8.18 -17.36
N PHE A 44 -11.23 8.51 -17.63
CA PHE A 44 -10.88 9.19 -18.87
C PHE A 44 -11.24 8.32 -20.06
N GLY A 45 -11.95 8.91 -21.03
CA GLY A 45 -12.38 8.20 -22.22
C GLY A 45 -13.61 7.33 -22.05
N VAL A 46 -14.18 7.24 -20.88
CA VAL A 46 -15.46 6.55 -20.67
C VAL A 46 -16.57 7.40 -21.25
N GLN A 47 -17.24 6.88 -22.28
CA GLN A 47 -18.24 7.64 -23.05
C GLN A 47 -19.67 7.14 -22.88
N ASN A 48 -19.86 5.96 -22.26
CA ASN A 48 -21.18 5.36 -22.14
C ASN A 48 -21.26 4.43 -20.91
N PRO A 49 -22.49 4.07 -20.47
CA PRO A 49 -22.67 3.21 -19.31
C PRO A 49 -22.05 1.80 -19.45
N MET A 50 -21.94 1.27 -20.67
CA MET A 50 -21.34 -0.05 -20.89
C MET A 50 -19.84 0.00 -20.63
N GLU A 51 -19.16 1.05 -21.08
CA GLU A 51 -17.72 1.25 -20.80
C GLU A 51 -17.49 1.46 -19.29
N LEU A 52 -18.35 2.22 -18.63
CA LEU A 52 -18.27 2.43 -17.19
C LEU A 52 -18.42 1.11 -16.45
N ALA A 53 -19.39 0.27 -16.82
CA ALA A 53 -19.59 -1.04 -16.19
C ALA A 53 -18.36 -1.94 -16.35
N ALA A 54 -17.70 -1.90 -17.51
CA ALA A 54 -16.48 -2.67 -17.75
C ALA A 54 -15.33 -2.20 -16.85
N VAL A 55 -15.16 -0.89 -16.66
CA VAL A 55 -14.16 -0.34 -15.74
C VAL A 55 -14.44 -0.77 -14.31
N GLU A 56 -15.68 -0.65 -13.87
CA GLU A 56 -16.08 -1.05 -12.51
C GLU A 56 -15.86 -2.55 -12.26
N GLU A 57 -16.13 -3.39 -13.25
CA GLU A 57 -15.89 -4.83 -13.15
C GLU A 57 -14.40 -5.13 -13.01
N ASN A 58 -13.54 -4.47 -13.80
CA ASN A 58 -12.10 -4.64 -13.74
C ASN A 58 -11.53 -4.19 -12.40
N VAL A 59 -12.00 -3.07 -11.87
CA VAL A 59 -11.61 -2.57 -10.56
C VAL A 59 -12.02 -3.57 -9.47
N GLY A 60 -13.24 -4.09 -9.53
CA GLY A 60 -13.73 -5.10 -8.59
C GLY A 60 -12.90 -6.36 -8.59
N ALA A 61 -12.51 -6.83 -9.78
CA ALA A 61 -11.65 -8.00 -9.93
C ALA A 61 -10.27 -7.77 -9.34
N ASP A 62 -9.68 -6.59 -9.55
CA ASP A 62 -8.38 -6.24 -8.99
C ASP A 62 -8.43 -6.14 -7.46
N ILE A 63 -9.49 -5.56 -6.91
CA ILE A 63 -9.69 -5.48 -5.46
C ILE A 63 -9.72 -6.89 -4.87
N GLU A 64 -10.51 -7.79 -5.47
CA GLU A 64 -10.64 -9.16 -4.98
C GLU A 64 -9.32 -9.92 -5.09
N ARG A 65 -8.58 -9.72 -6.17
CA ARG A 65 -7.26 -10.34 -6.35
C ARG A 65 -6.28 -9.90 -5.26
N TYR A 66 -6.22 -8.61 -4.95
CA TYR A 66 -5.38 -8.13 -3.85
C TYR A 66 -5.81 -8.73 -2.52
N ARG A 67 -7.11 -8.76 -2.27
CA ARG A 67 -7.64 -9.27 -1.01
C ARG A 67 -7.33 -10.75 -0.82
N SER A 68 -7.60 -11.58 -1.81
CA SER A 68 -7.54 -13.04 -1.67
C SER A 68 -6.18 -13.65 -2.02
N GLU A 69 -5.44 -13.04 -2.93
CA GLU A 69 -4.20 -13.62 -3.46
C GLU A 69 -2.94 -12.92 -2.99
N VAL A 70 -3.02 -11.65 -2.58
CA VAL A 70 -1.84 -10.85 -2.25
C VAL A 70 -1.81 -10.48 -0.77
N LEU A 71 -2.74 -9.64 -0.32
CA LEU A 71 -2.71 -9.09 1.03
C LEU A 71 -3.19 -10.08 2.10
N GLY A 72 -4.27 -10.79 1.81
CA GLY A 72 -4.82 -11.77 2.77
C GLY A 72 -3.81 -12.82 3.18
N PRO A 73 -3.17 -13.53 2.21
CA PRO A 73 -2.13 -14.51 2.54
C PRO A 73 -0.95 -13.92 3.31
N ARG A 74 -0.50 -12.71 2.96
CA ARG A 74 0.59 -12.04 3.68
C ARG A 74 0.23 -11.77 5.13
N CYS A 75 -0.97 -11.25 5.37
CA CYS A 75 -1.44 -11.01 6.74
C CYS A 75 -1.57 -12.29 7.53
N ASN A 76 -2.05 -13.36 6.94
CA ASN A 76 -2.16 -14.66 7.59
C ASN A 76 -0.78 -15.17 8.01
N THR A 77 0.22 -15.06 7.14
CA THR A 77 1.59 -15.44 7.46
C THR A 77 2.15 -14.62 8.61
N LEU A 78 1.96 -13.31 8.59
CA LEU A 78 2.45 -12.41 9.63
C LEU A 78 1.80 -12.70 10.97
N ARG A 79 0.49 -12.95 10.99
CA ARG A 79 -0.24 -13.30 12.20
C ARG A 79 0.25 -14.62 12.79
N ALA A 80 0.54 -15.61 11.94
CA ALA A 80 1.11 -16.88 12.38
C ALA A 80 2.50 -16.71 13.01
N GLU A 81 3.22 -15.67 12.63
CA GLU A 81 4.52 -15.31 13.20
C GLU A 81 4.41 -14.43 14.46
N GLY A 82 3.20 -14.15 14.90
CA GLY A 82 2.97 -13.37 16.13
C GLY A 82 2.91 -11.86 15.90
N ILE A 83 2.80 -11.40 14.67
CA ILE A 83 2.68 -9.98 14.35
C ILE A 83 1.20 -9.63 14.16
N GLU A 84 0.73 -8.59 14.84
CA GLU A 84 -0.61 -8.08 14.61
C GLU A 84 -0.64 -7.40 13.25
N ALA A 85 -1.33 -7.98 12.29
CA ALA A 85 -1.39 -7.49 10.91
C ALA A 85 -2.81 -7.45 10.40
N SER A 86 -3.12 -6.41 9.67
CA SER A 86 -4.39 -6.24 8.98
C SER A 86 -4.14 -5.60 7.62
N PHE A 87 -5.15 -5.58 6.75
CA PHE A 87 -5.00 -4.99 5.44
C PHE A 87 -6.28 -4.31 4.97
N GLU A 88 -6.11 -3.45 3.98
CA GLU A 88 -7.23 -2.92 3.20
C GLU A 88 -6.80 -2.73 1.76
N VAL A 89 -7.77 -2.76 0.87
CA VAL A 89 -7.59 -2.41 -0.54
C VAL A 89 -8.39 -1.12 -0.77
N ALA A 90 -7.67 -0.04 -1.02
CA ALA A 90 -8.26 1.27 -1.31
C ALA A 90 -8.34 1.49 -2.81
N THR A 91 -9.12 2.45 -3.24
CA THR A 91 -9.29 2.82 -4.64
C THR A 91 -9.00 4.30 -4.82
N GLY A 92 -8.61 4.69 -6.03
CA GLY A 92 -8.37 6.07 -6.39
C GLY A 92 -6.89 6.38 -6.63
N ALA A 93 -6.49 7.61 -6.35
CA ALA A 93 -5.10 8.04 -6.46
C ALA A 93 -4.29 7.47 -5.29
N VAL A 94 -3.09 6.97 -5.59
CA VAL A 94 -2.30 6.21 -4.60
C VAL A 94 -1.93 7.04 -3.38
N VAL A 95 -1.36 8.23 -3.58
CA VAL A 95 -0.84 9.02 -2.46
C VAL A 95 -1.95 9.47 -1.51
N PRO A 96 -3.04 10.09 -1.98
CA PRO A 96 -4.16 10.42 -1.09
C PRO A 96 -4.78 9.20 -0.40
N ALA A 97 -4.87 8.07 -1.11
CA ALA A 97 -5.42 6.85 -0.52
C ALA A 97 -4.55 6.32 0.62
N LEU A 98 -3.22 6.35 0.46
CA LEU A 98 -2.30 5.96 1.52
C LEU A 98 -2.35 6.91 2.71
N GLU A 99 -2.41 8.21 2.46
CA GLU A 99 -2.52 9.22 3.51
C GLU A 99 -3.82 9.06 4.31
N ASN A 100 -4.93 8.85 3.61
CA ASN A 100 -6.23 8.62 4.26
C ASN A 100 -6.22 7.33 5.07
N ALA A 101 -5.65 6.26 4.53
CA ALA A 101 -5.53 4.99 5.26
C ALA A 101 -4.68 5.14 6.52
N ALA A 102 -3.60 5.92 6.45
CA ALA A 102 -2.75 6.18 7.60
C ALA A 102 -3.51 6.95 8.68
N GLU A 103 -4.27 7.96 8.30
CA GLU A 103 -5.10 8.72 9.22
C GLU A 103 -6.16 7.83 9.87
N ASP A 104 -6.86 7.04 9.06
CA ASP A 104 -7.96 6.18 9.53
C ASP A 104 -7.50 5.13 10.55
N CYS A 105 -6.32 4.58 10.39
CA CYS A 105 -5.80 3.58 11.34
C CYS A 105 -4.90 4.17 12.43
N GLY A 106 -4.68 5.48 12.41
CA GLY A 106 -3.82 6.13 13.39
C GLY A 106 -2.34 5.77 13.23
N ALA A 107 -1.89 5.48 12.00
CA ALA A 107 -0.51 5.12 11.75
C ALA A 107 0.44 6.25 12.14
N GLY A 108 1.53 5.90 12.81
CA GLY A 108 2.59 6.85 13.14
C GLY A 108 3.73 6.86 12.12
N HIS A 109 3.68 6.00 11.11
CA HIS A 109 4.76 5.80 10.17
C HIS A 109 4.23 5.14 8.89
N ILE A 110 4.68 5.61 7.74
CA ILE A 110 4.38 4.99 6.45
C ILE A 110 5.69 4.45 5.86
N VAL A 111 5.67 3.21 5.39
CA VAL A 111 6.81 2.55 4.74
C VAL A 111 6.43 2.17 3.33
N VAL A 112 7.23 2.59 2.37
CA VAL A 112 7.03 2.25 0.95
C VAL A 112 8.36 1.88 0.32
N GLY A 113 8.33 1.13 -0.78
CA GLY A 113 9.50 0.89 -1.59
C GLY A 113 9.92 2.17 -2.34
N ARG A 114 11.19 2.26 -2.67
CA ARG A 114 11.71 3.38 -3.44
C ARG A 114 11.02 3.51 -4.79
N ARG A 115 10.67 2.38 -5.41
CA ARG A 115 9.93 2.29 -6.67
C ARG A 115 8.91 1.17 -6.59
N GLY A 116 7.78 1.37 -7.26
CA GLY A 116 6.76 0.34 -7.38
C GLY A 116 6.98 -0.52 -8.63
N ARG A 117 5.90 -0.75 -9.37
CA ARG A 117 5.92 -1.60 -10.55
C ARG A 117 6.61 -0.97 -11.75
N SER A 118 6.64 0.36 -11.86
CA SER A 118 7.32 1.01 -12.97
C SER A 118 8.83 1.00 -12.74
N ARG A 119 9.57 0.55 -13.76
CA ARG A 119 11.02 0.46 -13.69
C ARG A 119 11.65 1.73 -14.24
N LEU A 120 11.82 2.70 -13.38
CA LEU A 120 12.57 3.91 -13.70
C LEU A 120 14.05 3.70 -13.37
N SER A 121 14.88 4.69 -13.70
CA SER A 121 16.30 4.67 -13.38
C SER A 121 16.54 4.37 -11.88
N LYS A 122 17.59 3.61 -11.58
CA LYS A 122 17.99 3.29 -10.19
C LYS A 122 18.28 4.51 -9.33
N LEU A 123 18.53 5.65 -9.96
CA LEU A 123 18.90 6.89 -9.25
C LEU A 123 17.70 7.76 -8.90
N LEU A 124 16.49 7.41 -9.35
CA LEU A 124 15.30 8.22 -9.14
C LEU A 124 14.33 7.55 -8.17
N LEU A 125 13.73 8.36 -7.33
CA LEU A 125 12.59 7.92 -6.54
C LEU A 125 11.38 7.71 -7.46
N GLY A 126 10.52 6.75 -7.13
CA GLY A 126 9.26 6.56 -7.81
C GLY A 126 8.31 7.75 -7.54
N SER A 127 7.27 7.85 -8.34
CA SER A 127 6.28 8.92 -8.21
C SER A 127 5.57 8.90 -6.85
N VAL A 128 5.23 7.73 -6.37
CA VAL A 128 4.54 7.58 -5.06
C VAL A 128 5.46 7.96 -3.91
N SER A 129 6.68 7.41 -3.87
CA SER A 129 7.62 7.72 -2.80
C SER A 129 7.99 9.20 -2.77
N SER A 130 8.22 9.82 -3.93
CA SER A 130 8.51 11.26 -4.02
C SER A 130 7.37 12.12 -3.51
N ALA A 131 6.15 11.80 -3.90
CA ALA A 131 4.97 12.57 -3.47
C ALA A 131 4.69 12.40 -1.98
N LEU A 132 4.81 11.18 -1.46
CA LEU A 132 4.59 10.94 -0.04
C LEU A 132 5.54 11.72 0.86
N VAL A 133 6.85 11.74 0.54
CA VAL A 133 7.81 12.48 1.38
C VAL A 133 7.55 13.98 1.38
N GLN A 134 6.86 14.50 0.38
CA GLN A 134 6.50 15.91 0.31
C GLN A 134 5.20 16.24 1.03
N SER A 135 4.24 15.34 1.07
CA SER A 135 2.87 15.66 1.54
C SER A 135 2.42 14.92 2.78
N ALA A 136 3.07 13.83 3.18
CA ALA A 136 2.61 13.05 4.31
C ALA A 136 2.71 13.83 5.63
N SER A 137 1.73 13.63 6.50
CA SER A 137 1.69 14.24 7.84
C SER A 137 2.39 13.39 8.90
N VAL A 138 2.87 12.21 8.54
CA VAL A 138 3.65 11.33 9.42
C VAL A 138 4.99 11.01 8.76
N PRO A 139 5.98 10.54 9.52
CA PRO A 139 7.25 10.09 8.94
C PRO A 139 7.07 9.03 7.86
N VAL A 140 7.87 9.13 6.82
CA VAL A 140 7.86 8.18 5.70
C VAL A 140 9.26 7.58 5.57
N THR A 141 9.32 6.26 5.54
CA THR A 141 10.54 5.53 5.20
C THR A 141 10.44 5.02 3.78
N VAL A 142 11.42 5.33 2.97
CA VAL A 142 11.54 4.85 1.60
C VAL A 142 12.64 3.79 1.57
N VAL A 143 12.26 2.56 1.29
CA VAL A 143 13.17 1.40 1.30
C VAL A 143 13.75 1.18 -0.10
N PRO A 144 15.10 1.19 -0.24
CA PRO A 144 15.74 0.95 -1.54
C PRO A 144 15.46 -0.42 -2.14
#